data_238d43d35b5b32edce42931efcc906d0
#
_entry.id   238d43d35b5b32edce42931efcc906d0
#
_cell.length_a   1.000
_cell.length_b   1.000
_cell.length_c   1.000
_cell.angle_alpha   90.00
_cell.angle_beta   90.00
_cell.angle_gamma   90.00
#
_symmetry.space_group_name_H-M   'P 1'
#
loop_
_entity.id
_entity.type
_entity.pdbx_description
1 polymer ?
#
loop_
_entity_poly.entity_id
_entity_poly.type
_entity_poly.pdbx_seq_one_letter_code
_entity_poly.pdbx_strand_id
1 'polypeptide(L)'
;MKLVVTGHDSNGKSVFHHAGEAPRSSSPGSYELWSTKGPLTVPDATPSDQPAEIGYFAVDGETSFKIVTVPPTTDRSEGHGSFELPPDIARYFDPDDPEMHTTDTIDYVVILSGRAELELDDGKKELVTQGDCVVQRGTKHAWRVVGDEPLVLCASMIGARRG
;
A
#
# COMPACT_ATOMS: atom_id res chain seq x y z
N MET A 1 0.44 -10.49 -11.68
CA MET A 1 0.96 -11.04 -10.39
C MET A 1 -0.02 -12.11 -9.90
N LYS A 2 0.49 -13.24 -9.38
CA LYS A 2 -0.37 -14.30 -8.81
C LYS A 2 -0.69 -13.99 -7.35
N LEU A 3 -1.97 -14.03 -6.99
CA LEU A 3 -2.47 -14.00 -5.63
C LEU A 3 -2.99 -15.38 -5.26
N VAL A 4 -2.71 -15.83 -4.04
CA VAL A 4 -3.27 -17.06 -3.46
C VAL A 4 -3.97 -16.69 -2.16
N VAL A 5 -5.26 -17.02 -2.06
CA VAL A 5 -6.08 -16.81 -0.87
C VAL A 5 -6.52 -18.16 -0.34
N THR A 6 -6.29 -18.39 0.93
CA THR A 6 -6.69 -19.62 1.63
C THR A 6 -7.87 -19.34 2.55
N GLY A 7 -8.65 -20.36 2.84
CA GLY A 7 -9.76 -20.30 3.80
C GLY A 7 -10.24 -21.69 4.16
N HIS A 8 -11.49 -21.82 4.56
CA HIS A 8 -12.10 -23.07 4.98
C HIS A 8 -13.36 -23.38 4.18
N ASP A 9 -13.59 -24.65 3.87
CA ASP A 9 -14.85 -25.13 3.34
C ASP A 9 -15.92 -25.28 4.45
N SER A 10 -17.12 -25.68 4.07
CA SER A 10 -18.23 -25.90 5.01
C SER A 10 -17.98 -27.00 6.05
N ASN A 11 -16.97 -27.84 5.86
CA ASN A 11 -16.56 -28.90 6.79
C ASN A 11 -15.37 -28.49 7.65
N GLY A 12 -14.92 -27.22 7.54
CA GLY A 12 -13.76 -26.69 8.27
C GLY A 12 -12.41 -27.14 7.71
N LYS A 13 -12.35 -27.71 6.49
CA LYS A 13 -11.09 -28.04 5.84
C LYS A 13 -10.48 -26.81 5.19
N SER A 14 -9.17 -26.67 5.31
CA SER A 14 -8.40 -25.63 4.63
C SER A 14 -8.41 -25.85 3.12
N VAL A 15 -8.79 -24.83 2.37
CA VAL A 15 -8.90 -24.83 0.91
C VAL A 15 -8.31 -23.56 0.31
N PHE A 16 -8.05 -23.58 -1.00
CA PHE A 16 -7.76 -22.36 -1.75
C PHE A 16 -9.07 -21.74 -2.23
N HIS A 17 -9.36 -20.54 -1.77
CA HIS A 17 -10.47 -19.74 -2.27
C HIS A 17 -10.13 -19.05 -3.59
N HIS A 18 -8.86 -18.62 -3.74
CA HIS A 18 -8.35 -18.03 -4.97
C HIS A 18 -6.90 -18.49 -5.22
N ALA A 19 -6.55 -18.74 -6.48
CA ALA A 19 -5.18 -19.03 -6.91
C ALA A 19 -5.00 -18.57 -8.37
N GLY A 20 -4.95 -17.26 -8.60
CA GLY A 20 -4.96 -16.65 -9.92
C GLY A 20 -4.31 -15.27 -9.93
N GLU A 21 -4.65 -14.47 -10.91
CA GLU A 21 -4.19 -13.08 -10.97
C GLU A 21 -4.80 -12.24 -9.84
N ALA A 22 -4.06 -11.24 -9.39
CA ALA A 22 -4.55 -10.29 -8.40
C ALA A 22 -5.79 -9.56 -8.95
N PRO A 23 -6.90 -9.49 -8.18
CA PRO A 23 -8.20 -9.06 -8.71
C PRO A 23 -8.27 -7.56 -8.99
N ARG A 24 -7.42 -6.76 -8.37
CA ARG A 24 -7.44 -5.30 -8.49
C ARG A 24 -6.07 -4.74 -8.81
N SER A 25 -6.01 -3.87 -9.83
CA SER A 25 -4.85 -3.04 -10.13
C SER A 25 -5.25 -1.58 -9.92
N SER A 26 -4.47 -0.84 -9.13
CA SER A 26 -4.71 0.58 -8.87
C SER A 26 -4.00 1.49 -9.86
N SER A 27 -2.88 1.02 -10.44
CA SER A 27 -2.09 1.68 -11.48
C SER A 27 -1.12 0.67 -12.10
N PRO A 28 -0.42 1.00 -13.20
CA PRO A 28 0.57 0.11 -13.80
C PRO A 28 1.59 -0.40 -12.76
N GLY A 29 1.63 -1.72 -12.58
CA GLY A 29 2.51 -2.37 -11.60
C GLY A 29 2.10 -2.28 -10.13
N SER A 30 0.99 -1.59 -9.82
CA SER A 30 0.46 -1.50 -8.46
C SER A 30 -0.82 -2.33 -8.31
N TYR A 31 -0.94 -3.04 -7.19
CA TYR A 31 -2.03 -3.99 -6.96
C TYR A 31 -2.56 -3.87 -5.53
N GLU A 32 -3.88 -3.89 -5.40
CA GLU A 32 -4.54 -4.16 -4.13
C GLU A 32 -4.72 -5.66 -4.01
N LEU A 33 -3.93 -6.29 -3.15
CA LEU A 33 -3.93 -7.75 -3.00
C LEU A 33 -5.07 -8.21 -2.11
N TRP A 34 -5.22 -7.56 -0.94
CA TRP A 34 -6.23 -7.90 0.04
C TRP A 34 -6.58 -6.72 0.93
N SER A 35 -7.78 -6.75 1.47
CA SER A 35 -8.22 -5.80 2.49
C SER A 35 -9.25 -6.46 3.42
N THR A 36 -9.27 -5.99 4.66
CA THR A 36 -10.25 -6.42 5.66
C THR A 36 -10.91 -5.21 6.30
N LYS A 37 -12.10 -5.41 6.86
CA LYS A 37 -12.86 -4.35 7.53
C LYS A 37 -13.61 -4.91 8.73
N GLY A 38 -13.51 -4.19 9.85
CA GLY A 38 -14.20 -4.53 11.10
C GLY A 38 -13.50 -5.62 11.92
N PRO A 39 -14.16 -6.17 12.94
CA PRO A 39 -13.61 -7.22 13.76
C PRO A 39 -13.28 -8.47 12.94
N LEU A 40 -12.07 -8.99 13.10
CA LEU A 40 -11.60 -10.18 12.41
C LEU A 40 -11.78 -11.43 13.27
N THR A 41 -12.20 -12.51 12.65
CA THR A 41 -12.30 -13.84 13.27
C THR A 41 -11.58 -14.88 12.42
N VAL A 42 -11.04 -15.91 13.06
CA VAL A 42 -10.43 -17.07 12.38
C VAL A 42 -11.05 -18.34 12.94
N PRO A 43 -11.66 -19.18 12.11
CA PRO A 43 -11.95 -18.95 10.69
C PRO A 43 -12.90 -17.79 10.45
N ASP A 44 -12.88 -17.23 9.25
CA ASP A 44 -13.76 -16.12 8.87
C ASP A 44 -15.23 -16.50 9.07
N ALA A 45 -15.99 -15.62 9.73
CA ALA A 45 -17.43 -15.81 9.94
C ALA A 45 -18.21 -15.77 8.61
N THR A 46 -17.67 -15.03 7.63
CA THR A 46 -18.23 -14.94 6.26
C THR A 46 -17.05 -15.10 5.29
N PRO A 47 -16.68 -16.33 4.93
CA PRO A 47 -15.59 -16.58 4.00
C PRO A 47 -15.86 -15.90 2.65
N SER A 48 -14.88 -15.15 2.17
CA SER A 48 -14.94 -14.48 0.87
C SER A 48 -13.68 -14.78 0.08
N ASP A 49 -13.82 -14.91 -1.22
CA ASP A 49 -12.73 -14.97 -2.18
C ASP A 49 -12.32 -13.57 -2.68
N GLN A 50 -13.01 -12.54 -2.19
CA GLN A 50 -12.80 -11.15 -2.55
C GLN A 50 -12.35 -10.33 -1.34
N PRO A 51 -11.43 -9.38 -1.55
CA PRO A 51 -11.07 -8.41 -0.52
C PRO A 51 -12.27 -7.52 -0.16
N ALA A 52 -12.31 -7.03 1.08
CA ALA A 52 -13.29 -6.04 1.51
C ALA A 52 -13.13 -4.74 0.70
N GLU A 53 -14.23 -4.02 0.47
CA GLU A 53 -14.16 -2.69 -0.11
C GLU A 53 -13.79 -1.68 0.97
N ILE A 54 -12.67 -1.03 0.80
CA ILE A 54 -12.15 0.05 1.65
C ILE A 54 -11.73 1.24 0.77
N GLY A 55 -11.47 2.38 1.40
CA GLY A 55 -10.88 3.54 0.72
C GLY A 55 -9.45 3.29 0.23
N TYR A 56 -8.86 4.31 -0.41
CA TYR A 56 -7.49 4.22 -0.92
C TYR A 56 -6.46 3.90 0.18
N PHE A 57 -6.62 4.51 1.35
CA PHE A 57 -5.89 4.17 2.57
C PHE A 57 -6.83 3.53 3.59
N ALA A 58 -6.33 2.55 4.32
CA ALA A 58 -7.06 1.93 5.43
C ALA A 58 -7.30 2.96 6.54
N VAL A 59 -8.48 2.91 7.14
CA VAL A 59 -8.83 3.69 8.33
C VAL A 59 -9.03 2.77 9.52
N ASP A 60 -9.23 3.34 10.72
CA ASP A 60 -9.44 2.55 11.95
C ASP A 60 -10.44 1.40 11.75
N GLY A 61 -10.02 0.18 12.08
CA GLY A 61 -10.77 -1.05 11.85
C GLY A 61 -10.62 -1.66 10.45
N GLU A 62 -9.75 -1.12 9.62
CA GLU A 62 -9.44 -1.64 8.28
C GLU A 62 -7.98 -2.04 8.15
N THR A 63 -7.70 -2.99 7.26
CA THR A 63 -6.33 -3.30 6.82
C THR A 63 -6.28 -3.34 5.31
N SER A 64 -5.11 -3.08 4.74
CA SER A 64 -4.87 -3.33 3.33
C SER A 64 -3.48 -3.93 3.09
N PHE A 65 -3.40 -4.78 2.08
CA PHE A 65 -2.19 -5.44 1.63
C PHE A 65 -2.00 -5.10 0.15
N LYS A 66 -0.92 -4.42 -0.19
CA LYS A 66 -0.71 -3.82 -1.51
C LYS A 66 0.69 -4.07 -2.04
N ILE A 67 0.80 -4.07 -3.36
CA ILE A 67 2.05 -3.78 -4.07
C ILE A 67 1.92 -2.37 -4.63
N VAL A 68 2.92 -1.54 -4.37
CA VAL A 68 2.98 -0.16 -4.86
C VAL A 68 4.22 -0.01 -5.72
N THR A 69 4.03 0.52 -6.93
CA THR A 69 5.13 0.90 -7.82
C THR A 69 5.21 2.42 -7.88
N VAL A 70 6.35 2.95 -7.47
CA VAL A 70 6.64 4.39 -7.51
C VAL A 70 7.61 4.63 -8.66
N PRO A 71 7.20 5.36 -9.71
CA PRO A 71 8.05 5.61 -10.86
C PRO A 71 9.22 6.55 -10.50
N PRO A 72 10.33 6.52 -11.28
CA PRO A 72 11.42 7.48 -11.12
C PRO A 72 10.94 8.92 -11.26
N THR A 73 11.59 9.84 -10.55
CA THR A 73 11.21 11.27 -10.58
C THR A 73 11.37 11.89 -11.97
N THR A 74 12.30 11.38 -12.78
CA THR A 74 12.52 11.80 -14.17
C THR A 74 11.32 11.52 -15.09
N ASP A 75 10.59 10.43 -14.84
CA ASP A 75 9.40 10.08 -15.62
C ASP A 75 8.16 10.92 -15.25
N ARG A 76 8.24 11.64 -14.14
CA ARG A 76 7.13 12.47 -13.65
C ARG A 76 7.11 13.87 -14.28
N SER A 77 8.22 14.33 -14.87
CA SER A 77 8.35 15.65 -15.48
C SER A 77 7.78 15.72 -16.91
N GLU A 78 7.64 14.57 -17.60
CA GLU A 78 7.10 14.52 -18.96
C GLU A 78 5.65 14.01 -18.97
N GLY A 79 4.71 14.87 -18.55
CA GLY A 79 3.31 14.72 -18.97
C GLY A 79 2.43 13.73 -18.21
N HIS A 80 2.78 13.28 -17.04
CA HIS A 80 1.74 12.92 -16.09
C HIS A 80 1.15 14.25 -15.60
N GLY A 81 0.22 14.74 -16.42
CA GLY A 81 -0.54 15.95 -16.14
C GLY A 81 -1.00 15.90 -14.69
N SER A 82 -1.16 17.03 -14.07
CA SER A 82 -1.69 17.19 -12.73
C SER A 82 -2.81 16.15 -12.51
N PHE A 83 -2.42 14.99 -11.96
CA PHE A 83 -3.39 13.98 -11.58
C PHE A 83 -4.12 14.60 -10.40
N GLU A 84 -5.27 15.18 -10.70
CA GLU A 84 -6.12 15.76 -9.67
C GLU A 84 -6.57 14.59 -8.77
N LEU A 85 -5.89 14.44 -7.64
CA LEU A 85 -6.25 13.42 -6.67
C LEU A 85 -7.71 13.68 -6.24
N PRO A 86 -8.54 12.65 -6.20
CA PRO A 86 -9.87 12.79 -5.60
C PRO A 86 -9.76 13.44 -4.21
N PRO A 87 -10.71 14.32 -3.82
CA PRO A 87 -10.61 15.08 -2.57
C PRO A 87 -10.41 14.23 -1.30
N ASP A 88 -10.96 13.02 -1.30
CA ASP A 88 -10.82 12.04 -0.22
C ASP A 88 -9.40 11.47 -0.12
N ILE A 89 -8.63 11.49 -1.20
CA ILE A 89 -7.22 11.08 -1.26
C ILE A 89 -6.31 12.29 -1.06
N ALA A 90 -6.60 13.41 -1.72
CA ALA A 90 -5.78 14.63 -1.69
C ALA A 90 -5.49 15.12 -0.26
N ARG A 91 -6.43 14.92 0.68
CA ARG A 91 -6.26 15.30 2.09
C ARG A 91 -5.07 14.68 2.81
N TYR A 92 -4.52 13.58 2.28
CA TYR A 92 -3.37 12.90 2.85
C TYR A 92 -2.03 13.46 2.37
N PHE A 93 -2.06 14.23 1.28
CA PHE A 93 -0.87 14.74 0.60
C PHE A 93 -0.63 16.21 0.93
N ASP A 94 0.65 16.59 0.99
CA ASP A 94 1.06 17.96 1.19
C ASP A 94 0.80 18.75 -0.10
N PRO A 95 0.07 19.89 -0.06
CA PRO A 95 -0.21 20.68 -1.25
C PRO A 95 1.05 21.31 -1.87
N ASP A 96 2.10 21.55 -1.07
CA ASP A 96 3.35 22.14 -1.53
C ASP A 96 4.36 21.08 -2.02
N ASP A 97 4.15 19.82 -1.63
CA ASP A 97 4.97 18.66 -2.04
C ASP A 97 4.08 17.43 -2.25
N PRO A 98 3.56 17.22 -3.46
CA PRO A 98 2.60 16.14 -3.75
C PRO A 98 3.12 14.70 -3.55
N GLU A 99 4.41 14.52 -3.29
CA GLU A 99 4.97 13.22 -2.92
C GLU A 99 4.95 12.99 -1.41
N MET A 100 4.94 14.09 -0.64
CA MET A 100 4.92 14.05 0.81
C MET A 100 3.49 13.82 1.31
N HIS A 101 3.30 12.80 2.10
CA HIS A 101 1.96 12.45 2.60
C HIS A 101 1.98 11.88 4.01
N THR A 102 0.81 11.87 4.63
CA THR A 102 0.62 11.35 5.99
C THR A 102 -0.66 10.52 6.00
N THR A 103 -0.58 9.29 6.51
CA THR A 103 -1.73 8.39 6.66
C THR A 103 -2.01 8.10 8.13
N ASP A 104 -3.25 7.77 8.45
CA ASP A 104 -3.63 7.31 9.79
C ASP A 104 -3.50 5.78 9.86
N THR A 105 -2.27 5.29 9.55
CA THR A 105 -1.96 3.87 9.48
C THR A 105 -0.63 3.56 10.18
N ILE A 106 -0.48 2.29 10.55
CA ILE A 106 0.82 1.68 10.80
C ILE A 106 1.11 0.77 9.63
N ASP A 107 2.22 1.01 8.93
CA ASP A 107 2.56 0.29 7.73
C ASP A 107 3.79 -0.57 7.94
N TYR A 108 3.70 -1.83 7.54
CA TYR A 108 4.82 -2.74 7.42
C TYR A 108 5.18 -2.85 5.94
N VAL A 109 6.35 -2.34 5.59
CA VAL A 109 6.79 -2.21 4.20
C VAL A 109 8.04 -3.07 3.98
N VAL A 110 8.09 -3.76 2.85
CA VAL A 110 9.28 -4.45 2.34
C VAL A 110 9.59 -3.93 0.95
N ILE A 111 10.83 -3.54 0.71
CA ILE A 111 11.29 -3.14 -0.62
C ILE A 111 11.53 -4.40 -1.46
N LEU A 112 10.79 -4.54 -2.54
CA LEU A 112 10.88 -5.69 -3.46
C LEU A 112 11.91 -5.48 -4.56
N SER A 113 12.01 -4.26 -5.10
CA SER A 113 13.03 -3.86 -6.06
C SER A 113 13.18 -2.35 -6.14
N GLY A 114 14.25 -1.89 -6.78
CA GLY A 114 14.58 -0.48 -6.84
C GLY A 114 15.19 0.03 -5.53
N ARG A 115 15.33 1.34 -5.43
CA ARG A 115 15.86 2.04 -4.25
C ARG A 115 15.25 3.44 -4.15
N ALA A 116 15.10 3.93 -2.93
CA ALA A 116 14.61 5.28 -2.67
C ALA A 116 15.24 5.88 -1.42
N GLU A 117 15.29 7.18 -1.36
CA GLU A 117 15.45 7.91 -0.10
C GLU A 117 14.05 8.04 0.53
N LEU A 118 13.84 7.41 1.67
CA LEU A 118 12.69 7.67 2.52
C LEU A 118 12.93 9.00 3.23
N GLU A 119 12.17 10.02 2.84
CA GLU A 119 12.27 11.37 3.39
C GLU A 119 11.19 11.60 4.44
N LEU A 120 11.59 12.17 5.56
CA LEU A 120 10.74 12.61 6.65
C LEU A 120 10.78 14.13 6.81
N ASP A 121 10.15 14.65 7.87
CA ASP A 121 10.21 16.06 8.22
C ASP A 121 11.65 16.57 8.35
N ASP A 122 11.84 17.87 8.12
CA ASP A 122 13.14 18.56 8.12
C ASP A 122 14.14 18.04 7.09
N GLY A 123 13.67 17.37 6.03
CA GLY A 123 14.50 16.82 4.97
C GLY A 123 15.42 15.68 5.40
N LYS A 124 15.10 15.01 6.52
CA LYS A 124 15.84 13.83 6.97
C LYS A 124 15.55 12.66 6.05
N LYS A 125 16.60 12.01 5.59
CA LYS A 125 16.52 10.93 4.60
C LYS A 125 17.29 9.70 5.04
N GLU A 126 16.75 8.54 4.69
CA GLU A 126 17.41 7.25 4.81
C GLU A 126 17.28 6.50 3.49
N LEU A 127 18.39 6.01 2.97
CA LEU A 127 18.39 5.20 1.75
C LEU A 127 17.89 3.80 2.06
N VAL A 128 16.89 3.36 1.32
CA VAL A 128 16.36 1.99 1.38
C VAL A 128 16.49 1.31 0.03
N THR A 129 16.78 0.01 0.06
CA THR A 129 17.07 -0.83 -1.09
C THR A 129 16.33 -2.15 -1.00
N GLN A 130 16.40 -2.98 -2.04
CA GLN A 130 15.77 -4.28 -2.07
C GLN A 130 16.10 -5.13 -0.83
N GLY A 131 15.06 -5.64 -0.18
CA GLY A 131 15.13 -6.47 1.02
C GLY A 131 15.03 -5.67 2.33
N ASP A 132 15.20 -4.36 2.29
CA ASP A 132 15.01 -3.52 3.47
C ASP A 132 13.55 -3.48 3.90
N CYS A 133 13.35 -3.34 5.21
CA CYS A 133 12.03 -3.25 5.82
C CYS A 133 11.86 -1.91 6.52
N VAL A 134 10.69 -1.32 6.35
CA VAL A 134 10.32 -0.05 6.98
C VAL A 134 9.04 -0.23 7.79
N VAL A 135 9.03 0.29 9.00
CA VAL A 135 7.82 0.44 9.80
C VAL A 135 7.47 1.92 9.88
N GLN A 136 6.40 2.32 9.20
CA GLN A 136 5.87 3.68 9.28
C GLN A 136 4.75 3.73 10.30
N ARG A 137 4.73 4.78 11.11
CA ARG A 137 3.82 4.92 12.24
C ARG A 137 3.06 6.24 12.13
N GLY A 138 2.33 6.42 11.01
CA GLY A 138 1.59 7.65 10.75
C GLY A 138 2.48 8.89 10.59
N THR A 139 3.73 8.70 10.18
CA THR A 139 4.68 9.80 9.95
C THR A 139 4.43 10.46 8.60
N LYS A 140 4.69 11.76 8.51
CA LYS A 140 4.78 12.45 7.22
C LYS A 140 6.02 11.97 6.49
N HIS A 141 5.87 11.52 5.23
CA HIS A 141 6.97 10.92 4.49
C HIS A 141 6.78 11.01 2.97
N ALA A 142 7.89 10.86 2.26
CA ALA A 142 7.92 10.64 0.81
C ALA A 142 8.92 9.55 0.42
N TRP A 143 8.64 8.87 -0.69
CA TRP A 143 9.52 7.91 -1.31
C TRP A 143 10.20 8.56 -2.53
N ARG A 144 11.44 9.06 -2.36
CA ARG A 144 12.21 9.70 -3.43
C ARG A 144 13.02 8.65 -4.17
N VAL A 145 12.50 8.19 -5.30
CA VAL A 145 13.17 7.14 -6.09
C VAL A 145 14.55 7.61 -6.56
N VAL A 146 15.55 6.75 -6.39
CA VAL A 146 16.94 7.01 -6.76
C VAL A 146 17.34 6.14 -7.95
N GLY A 147 17.72 6.77 -9.06
CA GLY A 147 18.07 6.10 -10.31
C GLY A 147 16.91 6.03 -11.29
N ASP A 148 17.04 5.18 -12.29
CA ASP A 148 16.15 5.12 -13.45
C ASP A 148 15.11 3.99 -13.36
N GLU A 149 15.22 3.14 -12.34
CA GLU A 149 14.28 2.03 -12.11
C GLU A 149 13.22 2.41 -11.09
N PRO A 150 11.97 1.97 -11.27
CA PRO A 150 10.91 2.22 -10.31
C PRO A 150 11.20 1.52 -8.97
N LEU A 151 10.80 2.15 -7.88
CA LEU A 151 10.70 1.49 -6.59
C LEU A 151 9.45 0.61 -6.57
N VAL A 152 9.60 -0.65 -6.22
CA VAL A 152 8.48 -1.56 -5.97
C VAL A 152 8.52 -1.98 -4.51
N LEU A 153 7.44 -1.76 -3.81
CA LEU A 153 7.31 -2.14 -2.41
C LEU A 153 6.05 -2.95 -2.15
N CYS A 154 6.11 -3.79 -1.13
CA CYS A 154 4.97 -4.48 -0.56
C CYS A 154 4.61 -3.80 0.75
N ALA A 155 3.36 -3.38 0.90
CA ALA A 155 2.89 -2.71 2.11
C ALA A 155 1.70 -3.46 2.72
N SER A 156 1.78 -3.71 4.03
CA SER A 156 0.64 -4.06 4.86
C SER A 156 0.30 -2.85 5.73
N MET A 157 -0.85 -2.24 5.46
CA MET A 157 -1.32 -1.03 6.13
C MET A 157 -2.42 -1.40 7.14
N ILE A 158 -2.27 -0.95 8.35
CA ILE A 158 -3.20 -1.18 9.46
C ILE A 158 -3.76 0.17 9.85
N GLY A 159 -5.05 0.38 9.60
CA GLY A 159 -5.74 1.61 9.98
C GLY A 159 -5.70 1.84 11.48
N ALA A 160 -5.41 3.07 11.88
CA ALA A 160 -5.24 3.45 13.26
C ALA A 160 -5.94 4.80 13.55
N ARG A 161 -6.20 5.06 14.82
CA ARG A 161 -6.70 6.37 15.25
C ARG A 161 -5.53 7.32 15.45
N ARG A 162 -5.69 8.52 14.95
CA ARG A 162 -4.79 9.61 15.31
C ARG A 162 -5.14 10.09 16.71
N GLY A 163 -4.15 10.13 17.59
CA GLY A 163 -4.29 10.63 18.99
C GLY A 163 -4.16 12.15 19.06
#